data_c84760e1089b821ca7c3fe6d5252d0c1
#
_entry.id   c84760e1089b821ca7c3fe6d5252d0c1
#
_cell.length_a   1.000
_cell.length_b   1.000
_cell.length_c   1.000
_cell.angle_alpha   90.00
_cell.angle_beta   90.00
_cell.angle_gamma   90.00
#
_symmetry.space_group_name_H-M   'P 1'
#
loop_
_entity.id
_entity.type
_entity.pdbx_description
1 polymer ?
#
loop_
_entity_poly.entity_id
_entity_poly.type
_entity_poly.pdbx_seq_one_letter_code
_entity_poly.pdbx_strand_id
1 'polypeptide(L)'
;FKSQIIMKAGEDPICVVTSDFNNNGYLDLAVLNYRDQTINIYFNSRFGNFKKTGITLRPGKIPINMVSGDFNRDGINDLAVTMRYHKVMILLGKGKGRFKNPVPIKVKGQPTAIVVGDYDKNKILDIGVALAGSGKTGVQILWGVGDGTFESSNIIKGGGQPLTLANIDVDNDGYDDLVSSSNALHSMTLIRNNRNKTFTTLKDFASGSFPKFVVVADFTGDGRADLAVSNPTD
;
A
#
# COMPACT_ATOMS: atom_id res chain seq x y z
N PHE A 1 -4.92 25.83 11.03
CA PHE A 1 -5.68 25.14 9.98
C PHE A 1 -6.89 25.99 9.57
N LYS A 2 -7.22 26.02 8.25
CA LYS A 2 -8.49 26.58 7.75
C LYS A 2 -9.67 25.70 8.20
N SER A 3 -10.89 26.18 8.03
CA SER A 3 -12.11 25.43 8.39
C SER A 3 -12.13 24.02 7.81
N GLN A 4 -12.63 23.07 8.58
CA GLN A 4 -12.80 21.67 8.18
C GLN A 4 -13.75 21.55 6.99
N ILE A 5 -13.35 20.78 5.96
CA ILE A 5 -14.22 20.42 4.85
C ILE A 5 -14.66 18.97 5.05
N ILE A 6 -15.96 18.74 5.18
CA ILE A 6 -16.55 17.41 5.30
C ILE A 6 -17.02 16.94 3.93
N MET A 7 -16.57 15.76 3.51
CA MET A 7 -16.97 15.14 2.24
C MET A 7 -17.70 13.82 2.50
N LYS A 8 -18.81 13.60 1.79
CA LYS A 8 -19.55 12.34 1.89
C LYS A 8 -18.81 11.23 1.15
N ALA A 9 -18.32 10.23 1.86
CA ALA A 9 -17.76 8.98 1.33
C ALA A 9 -18.86 7.93 1.04
N GLY A 10 -18.46 6.70 0.74
CA GLY A 10 -19.34 5.53 0.81
C GLY A 10 -19.49 5.00 2.25
N GLU A 11 -20.02 3.81 2.41
CA GLU A 11 -20.18 3.19 3.73
C GLU A 11 -18.86 2.53 4.20
N ASP A 12 -18.46 2.82 5.43
CA ASP A 12 -17.29 2.29 6.10
C ASP A 12 -15.98 2.55 5.30
N PRO A 13 -15.57 3.85 5.15
CA PRO A 13 -14.33 4.19 4.47
C PRO A 13 -13.12 3.74 5.31
N ILE A 14 -12.24 2.92 4.73
CA ILE A 14 -11.12 2.28 5.44
C ILE A 14 -9.75 2.72 4.93
N CYS A 15 -9.65 3.25 3.72
CA CYS A 15 -8.39 3.68 3.13
C CYS A 15 -8.60 4.86 2.20
N VAL A 16 -7.63 5.76 2.16
CA VAL A 16 -7.55 6.87 1.20
C VAL A 16 -6.16 6.91 0.61
N VAL A 17 -6.08 7.08 -0.71
CA VAL A 17 -4.82 7.36 -1.41
C VAL A 17 -4.96 8.62 -2.24
N THR A 18 -3.83 9.30 -2.41
CA THR A 18 -3.73 10.53 -3.21
C THR A 18 -2.94 10.26 -4.47
N SER A 19 -3.43 10.74 -5.61
CA SER A 19 -2.73 10.72 -6.88
C SER A 19 -3.45 11.62 -7.87
N ASP A 20 -2.78 12.08 -8.92
CA ASP A 20 -3.42 12.79 -10.00
C ASP A 20 -4.09 11.78 -10.95
N PHE A 21 -5.37 11.47 -10.72
CA PHE A 21 -6.12 10.50 -11.51
C PHE A 21 -6.73 11.08 -12.80
N ASN A 22 -6.68 12.39 -12.97
CA ASN A 22 -7.23 13.04 -14.15
C ASN A 22 -6.21 13.79 -15.00
N ASN A 23 -4.93 13.78 -14.58
CA ASN A 23 -3.78 14.43 -15.23
C ASN A 23 -3.95 15.96 -15.34
N ASN A 24 -4.44 16.60 -14.28
CA ASN A 24 -4.59 18.06 -14.20
C ASN A 24 -3.48 18.77 -13.39
N GLY A 25 -2.51 18.01 -12.86
CA GLY A 25 -1.40 18.50 -12.04
C GLY A 25 -1.73 18.67 -10.55
N TYR A 26 -2.92 18.28 -10.09
CA TYR A 26 -3.33 18.34 -8.68
C TYR A 26 -3.64 16.95 -8.14
N LEU A 27 -3.24 16.69 -6.89
CA LEU A 27 -3.54 15.43 -6.24
C LEU A 27 -5.05 15.32 -5.97
N ASP A 28 -5.64 14.28 -6.49
CA ASP A 28 -7.00 13.83 -6.27
C ASP A 28 -7.05 12.83 -5.10
N LEU A 29 -8.24 12.36 -4.72
CA LEU A 29 -8.44 11.32 -3.71
C LEU A 29 -9.14 10.11 -4.30
N ALA A 30 -8.68 8.92 -3.96
CA ALA A 30 -9.44 7.67 -4.09
C ALA A 30 -9.73 7.14 -2.68
N VAL A 31 -11.00 6.93 -2.36
CA VAL A 31 -11.48 6.46 -1.06
C VAL A 31 -12.04 5.07 -1.19
N LEU A 32 -11.45 4.11 -0.48
CA LEU A 32 -11.88 2.72 -0.43
C LEU A 32 -12.93 2.54 0.66
N ASN A 33 -14.11 2.06 0.29
CA ASN A 33 -15.24 1.84 1.19
C ASN A 33 -15.46 0.34 1.37
N TYR A 34 -15.31 -0.15 2.59
CA TYR A 34 -15.35 -1.56 2.91
C TYR A 34 -16.74 -2.18 2.74
N ARG A 35 -17.76 -1.54 3.33
CA ARG A 35 -19.12 -2.07 3.33
C ARG A 35 -19.78 -1.99 1.96
N ASP A 36 -19.61 -0.89 1.25
CA ASP A 36 -20.09 -0.71 -0.13
C ASP A 36 -19.29 -1.52 -1.14
N GLN A 37 -18.09 -1.97 -0.80
CA GLN A 37 -17.14 -2.64 -1.70
C GLN A 37 -16.83 -1.78 -2.94
N THR A 38 -16.61 -0.49 -2.71
CA THR A 38 -16.42 0.51 -3.77
C THR A 38 -15.20 1.38 -3.52
N ILE A 39 -14.73 2.01 -4.59
CA ILE A 39 -13.77 3.11 -4.54
C ILE A 39 -14.44 4.33 -5.14
N ASN A 40 -14.49 5.43 -4.39
CA ASN A 40 -14.96 6.71 -4.89
C ASN A 40 -13.79 7.62 -5.24
N ILE A 41 -13.83 8.25 -6.39
CA ILE A 41 -12.84 9.23 -6.84
C ILE A 41 -13.36 10.64 -6.61
N TYR A 42 -12.50 11.50 -6.05
CA TYR A 42 -12.79 12.93 -5.81
C TYR A 42 -11.71 13.75 -6.48
N PHE A 43 -12.09 14.55 -7.47
CA PHE A 43 -11.15 15.43 -8.16
C PHE A 43 -10.90 16.73 -7.38
N ASN A 44 -9.64 17.08 -7.31
CA ASN A 44 -9.19 18.37 -6.81
C ASN A 44 -9.18 19.39 -7.95
N SER A 45 -9.96 20.45 -7.80
CA SER A 45 -10.05 21.53 -8.78
C SER A 45 -9.17 22.75 -8.45
N ARG A 46 -7.98 22.55 -7.83
CA ARG A 46 -7.13 23.61 -7.27
C ARG A 46 -7.59 24.08 -5.86
N PHE A 47 -6.65 24.49 -5.04
CA PHE A 47 -6.88 25.02 -3.69
C PHE A 47 -7.61 24.05 -2.68
N GLY A 48 -7.55 22.74 -2.91
CA GLY A 48 -8.16 21.76 -2.00
C GLY A 48 -9.68 21.66 -2.12
N ASN A 49 -10.27 22.15 -3.20
CA ASN A 49 -11.69 21.98 -3.49
C ASN A 49 -11.93 20.62 -4.16
N PHE A 50 -12.23 19.61 -3.35
CA PHE A 50 -12.54 18.28 -3.82
C PHE A 50 -14.01 18.14 -4.21
N LYS A 51 -14.26 17.63 -5.41
CA LYS A 51 -15.60 17.28 -5.88
C LYS A 51 -15.72 15.77 -6.09
N LYS A 52 -16.76 15.16 -5.54
CA LYS A 52 -17.11 13.78 -5.85
C LYS A 52 -17.44 13.70 -7.35
N THR A 53 -16.74 12.84 -8.07
CA THR A 53 -16.87 12.77 -9.55
C THR A 53 -18.09 11.99 -10.02
N GLY A 54 -18.77 11.28 -9.12
CA GLY A 54 -19.76 10.26 -9.47
C GLY A 54 -19.12 8.96 -9.97
N ILE A 55 -17.79 8.90 -10.12
CA ILE A 55 -17.07 7.69 -10.50
C ILE A 55 -16.99 6.78 -9.28
N THR A 56 -17.57 5.60 -9.42
CA THR A 56 -17.53 4.55 -8.40
C THR A 56 -16.99 3.29 -9.04
N LEU A 57 -15.85 2.83 -8.53
CA LEU A 57 -15.19 1.60 -8.99
C LEU A 57 -15.58 0.45 -8.06
N ARG A 58 -15.58 -0.75 -8.62
CA ARG A 58 -15.86 -1.99 -7.85
C ARG A 58 -14.69 -2.95 -7.98
N PRO A 59 -13.72 -2.90 -7.04
CA PRO A 59 -12.53 -3.75 -7.11
C PRO A 59 -12.85 -5.24 -6.86
N GLY A 60 -13.96 -5.53 -6.22
CA GLY A 60 -14.39 -6.88 -5.84
C GLY A 60 -14.91 -6.93 -4.41
N LYS A 61 -15.10 -8.14 -3.87
CA LYS A 61 -15.66 -8.35 -2.53
C LYS A 61 -14.58 -8.24 -1.44
N ILE A 62 -14.91 -7.54 -0.35
CA ILE A 62 -14.11 -7.40 0.88
C ILE A 62 -12.71 -6.83 0.60
N PRO A 63 -12.65 -5.57 0.16
CA PRO A 63 -11.39 -4.86 0.02
C PRO A 63 -10.78 -4.55 1.39
N ILE A 64 -9.44 -4.53 1.49
CA ILE A 64 -8.71 -4.36 2.76
C ILE A 64 -7.88 -3.07 2.76
N ASN A 65 -7.06 -2.86 1.73
CA ASN A 65 -6.15 -1.73 1.63
C ASN A 65 -5.89 -1.40 0.16
N MET A 66 -5.35 -0.21 -0.13
CA MET A 66 -5.17 0.27 -1.49
C MET A 66 -3.92 1.16 -1.59
N VAL A 67 -3.23 1.07 -2.72
CA VAL A 67 -2.15 1.98 -3.13
C VAL A 67 -2.35 2.44 -4.56
N SER A 68 -1.68 3.53 -4.95
CA SER A 68 -1.66 4.04 -6.32
C SER A 68 -0.24 4.09 -6.87
N GLY A 69 -0.10 3.92 -8.19
CA GLY A 69 1.15 4.04 -8.93
C GLY A 69 0.91 3.76 -10.41
N ASP A 70 1.83 4.17 -11.26
CA ASP A 70 1.80 3.86 -12.70
C ASP A 70 2.47 2.49 -12.91
N PHE A 71 1.66 1.42 -12.90
CA PHE A 71 2.15 0.04 -13.00
C PHE A 71 2.42 -0.42 -14.44
N ASN A 72 1.92 0.32 -15.42
CA ASN A 72 2.07 -0.02 -16.84
C ASN A 72 2.90 1.00 -17.63
N ARG A 73 3.46 2.01 -16.95
CA ARG A 73 4.34 3.05 -17.50
C ARG A 73 3.69 3.88 -18.63
N ASP A 74 2.37 4.09 -18.55
CA ASP A 74 1.64 4.91 -19.52
C ASP A 74 1.48 6.38 -19.07
N GLY A 75 2.04 6.75 -17.90
CA GLY A 75 1.96 8.09 -17.31
C GLY A 75 0.63 8.37 -16.62
N ILE A 76 -0.23 7.36 -16.46
CA ILE A 76 -1.53 7.47 -15.79
C ILE A 76 -1.50 6.62 -14.52
N ASN A 77 -1.90 7.21 -13.39
CA ASN A 77 -1.91 6.48 -12.13
C ASN A 77 -3.00 5.40 -12.11
N ASP A 78 -2.58 4.22 -11.69
CA ASP A 78 -3.37 3.01 -11.49
C ASP A 78 -3.69 2.82 -10.00
N LEU A 79 -4.48 1.81 -9.67
CA LEU A 79 -4.77 1.39 -8.31
C LEU A 79 -4.48 -0.10 -8.14
N ALA A 80 -3.86 -0.45 -7.00
CA ALA A 80 -3.74 -1.83 -6.54
C ALA A 80 -4.47 -1.98 -5.20
N VAL A 81 -5.37 -2.96 -5.11
CA VAL A 81 -6.27 -3.16 -3.96
C VAL A 81 -6.10 -4.57 -3.42
N THR A 82 -5.70 -4.69 -2.16
CA THR A 82 -5.71 -5.99 -1.47
C THR A 82 -7.13 -6.41 -1.15
N MET A 83 -7.42 -7.67 -1.42
CA MET A 83 -8.74 -8.26 -1.19
C MET A 83 -8.62 -9.44 -0.23
N ARG A 84 -9.61 -9.63 0.63
CA ARG A 84 -9.75 -10.91 1.34
C ARG A 84 -9.71 -12.06 0.32
N TYR A 85 -9.38 -13.25 0.68
CA TYR A 85 -9.31 -14.40 -0.22
C TYR A 85 -8.14 -14.38 -1.22
N HIS A 86 -6.95 -13.98 -0.73
CA HIS A 86 -5.66 -14.19 -1.41
C HIS A 86 -5.54 -13.50 -2.78
N LYS A 87 -5.97 -12.25 -2.89
CA LYS A 87 -5.89 -11.49 -4.14
C LYS A 87 -5.43 -10.05 -3.94
N VAL A 88 -4.73 -9.55 -4.94
CA VAL A 88 -4.58 -8.12 -5.22
C VAL A 88 -5.28 -7.84 -6.53
N MET A 89 -6.12 -6.81 -6.58
CA MET A 89 -6.79 -6.37 -7.81
C MET A 89 -6.05 -5.18 -8.38
N ILE A 90 -5.67 -5.25 -9.64
CA ILE A 90 -5.06 -4.13 -10.38
C ILE A 90 -6.13 -3.48 -11.24
N LEU A 91 -6.28 -2.15 -11.08
CA LEU A 91 -7.19 -1.32 -11.86
C LEU A 91 -6.35 -0.32 -12.64
N LEU A 92 -6.08 -0.59 -13.91
CA LEU A 92 -5.29 0.30 -14.77
C LEU A 92 -6.09 1.54 -15.13
N GLY A 93 -5.46 2.71 -14.94
CA GLY A 93 -6.00 4.01 -15.29
C GLY A 93 -6.22 4.18 -16.79
N LYS A 94 -7.17 5.02 -17.15
CA LYS A 94 -7.45 5.47 -18.53
C LYS A 94 -7.46 7.00 -18.63
N GLY A 95 -7.00 7.66 -17.59
CA GLY A 95 -7.13 9.11 -17.42
C GLY A 95 -8.57 9.56 -17.13
N LYS A 96 -8.71 10.81 -16.69
CA LYS A 96 -9.99 11.41 -16.29
C LYS A 96 -10.73 10.61 -15.22
N GLY A 97 -9.98 9.95 -14.31
CA GLY A 97 -10.47 9.12 -13.23
C GLY A 97 -11.16 7.83 -13.65
N ARG A 98 -11.06 7.43 -14.92
CA ARG A 98 -11.58 6.17 -15.43
C ARG A 98 -10.53 5.07 -15.35
N PHE A 99 -10.99 3.83 -15.18
CA PHE A 99 -10.12 2.65 -15.05
C PHE A 99 -10.61 1.51 -15.94
N LYS A 100 -9.70 0.59 -16.27
CA LYS A 100 -10.04 -0.69 -16.89
C LYS A 100 -10.73 -1.60 -15.87
N ASN A 101 -11.30 -2.71 -16.33
CA ASN A 101 -11.83 -3.73 -15.44
C ASN A 101 -10.73 -4.27 -14.52
N PRO A 102 -11.02 -4.54 -13.24
CA PRO A 102 -10.04 -5.06 -12.30
C PRO A 102 -9.48 -6.42 -12.75
N VAL A 103 -8.15 -6.56 -12.71
CA VAL A 103 -7.45 -7.82 -13.01
C VAL A 103 -6.93 -8.42 -11.70
N PRO A 104 -7.29 -9.67 -11.35
CA PRO A 104 -6.84 -10.30 -10.13
C PRO A 104 -5.43 -10.88 -10.24
N ILE A 105 -4.61 -10.63 -9.23
CA ILE A 105 -3.34 -11.32 -8.99
C ILE A 105 -3.50 -12.18 -7.74
N LYS A 106 -3.18 -13.46 -7.84
CA LYS A 106 -3.23 -14.37 -6.70
C LYS A 106 -1.99 -14.21 -5.83
N VAL A 107 -2.18 -14.05 -4.52
CA VAL A 107 -1.13 -14.04 -3.51
C VAL A 107 -1.18 -15.27 -2.62
N LYS A 108 -0.06 -15.59 -1.99
CA LYS A 108 0.12 -16.88 -1.28
C LYS A 108 -0.55 -16.97 0.10
N GLY A 109 -0.96 -15.83 0.68
CA GLY A 109 -1.61 -15.73 1.99
C GLY A 109 -2.75 -14.73 1.98
N GLN A 110 -3.35 -14.47 3.14
CA GLN A 110 -4.38 -13.45 3.29
C GLN A 110 -3.72 -12.05 3.38
N PRO A 111 -3.96 -11.14 2.41
CA PRO A 111 -3.35 -9.82 2.46
C PRO A 111 -3.94 -8.98 3.59
N THR A 112 -3.08 -8.20 4.25
CA THR A 112 -3.43 -7.27 5.33
C THR A 112 -3.00 -5.84 5.04
N ALA A 113 -1.83 -5.67 4.42
CA ALA A 113 -1.31 -4.38 4.01
C ALA A 113 -0.65 -4.46 2.64
N ILE A 114 -0.45 -3.31 2.01
CA ILE A 114 0.15 -3.17 0.69
C ILE A 114 0.98 -1.90 0.65
N VAL A 115 2.14 -1.96 0.01
CA VAL A 115 3.02 -0.83 -0.30
C VAL A 115 3.50 -0.91 -1.73
N VAL A 116 3.96 0.20 -2.28
CA VAL A 116 4.51 0.29 -3.64
C VAL A 116 5.93 0.86 -3.58
N GLY A 117 6.84 0.30 -4.37
CA GLY A 117 8.24 0.75 -4.48
C GLY A 117 8.89 0.18 -5.73
N ASP A 118 10.08 0.66 -6.06
CA ASP A 118 10.95 0.10 -7.09
C ASP A 118 12.11 -0.62 -6.38
N TYR A 119 11.85 -1.86 -5.95
CA TYR A 119 12.76 -2.59 -5.07
C TYR A 119 14.00 -3.14 -5.78
N ASP A 120 13.99 -3.26 -7.10
CA ASP A 120 15.14 -3.72 -7.88
C ASP A 120 15.81 -2.61 -8.71
N LYS A 121 15.31 -1.34 -8.57
CA LYS A 121 15.81 -0.13 -9.24
C LYS A 121 15.76 -0.21 -10.77
N ASN A 122 14.79 -0.95 -11.32
CA ASN A 122 14.58 -1.07 -12.76
C ASN A 122 13.65 0.03 -13.33
N LYS A 123 13.16 0.96 -12.50
CA LYS A 123 12.20 2.03 -12.80
C LYS A 123 10.80 1.51 -13.14
N ILE A 124 10.46 0.31 -12.71
CA ILE A 124 9.13 -0.27 -12.77
C ILE A 124 8.64 -0.43 -11.33
N LEU A 125 7.42 -0.02 -11.06
CA LEU A 125 6.88 -0.15 -9.71
C LEU A 125 6.53 -1.60 -9.39
N ASP A 126 7.03 -2.04 -8.25
CA ASP A 126 6.71 -3.31 -7.60
C ASP A 126 5.68 -3.10 -6.48
N ILE A 127 5.12 -4.19 -6.00
CA ILE A 127 4.16 -4.16 -4.90
C ILE A 127 4.62 -5.10 -3.77
N GLY A 128 4.78 -4.55 -2.56
CA GLY A 128 4.96 -5.32 -1.34
C GLY A 128 3.61 -5.63 -0.70
N VAL A 129 3.35 -6.88 -0.35
CA VAL A 129 2.10 -7.33 0.26
C VAL A 129 2.39 -8.04 1.58
N ALA A 130 1.87 -7.51 2.69
CA ALA A 130 1.87 -8.20 3.97
C ALA A 130 0.79 -9.29 3.97
N LEU A 131 1.14 -10.48 4.44
CA LEU A 131 0.28 -11.65 4.44
C LEU A 131 0.14 -12.21 5.86
N ALA A 132 -1.09 -12.33 6.34
CA ALA A 132 -1.41 -12.97 7.62
C ALA A 132 -2.31 -14.20 7.42
N GLY A 133 -2.62 -14.91 8.50
CA GLY A 133 -3.51 -16.07 8.51
C GLY A 133 -2.78 -17.41 8.66
N SER A 134 -3.54 -18.50 8.72
CA SER A 134 -3.02 -19.83 8.99
C SER A 134 -2.11 -20.36 7.87
N GLY A 135 -0.82 -20.54 8.16
CA GLY A 135 0.12 -21.30 7.37
C GLY A 135 1.00 -20.54 6.36
N LYS A 136 0.70 -19.30 6.01
CA LYS A 136 1.51 -18.50 5.05
C LYS A 136 1.53 -17.04 5.47
N THR A 137 2.36 -16.74 6.46
CA THR A 137 2.55 -15.40 7.00
C THR A 137 3.88 -14.81 6.55
N GLY A 138 3.95 -13.50 6.38
CA GLY A 138 5.15 -12.77 5.99
C GLY A 138 4.89 -11.69 4.96
N VAL A 139 5.85 -11.42 4.12
CA VAL A 139 5.74 -10.43 3.03
C VAL A 139 5.97 -11.13 1.70
N GLN A 140 5.18 -10.78 0.70
CA GLN A 140 5.36 -11.23 -0.68
C GLN A 140 5.57 -10.01 -1.58
N ILE A 141 6.58 -10.07 -2.46
CA ILE A 141 6.77 -9.05 -3.49
C ILE A 141 6.11 -9.54 -4.79
N LEU A 142 5.39 -8.64 -5.42
CA LEU A 142 4.90 -8.76 -6.77
C LEU A 142 5.80 -7.86 -7.63
N TRP A 143 6.71 -8.46 -8.39
CA TRP A 143 7.65 -7.76 -9.26
C TRP A 143 6.93 -7.24 -10.50
N GLY A 144 6.97 -5.94 -10.74
CA GLY A 144 6.36 -5.32 -11.90
C GLY A 144 7.07 -5.71 -13.20
N VAL A 145 6.28 -5.95 -14.26
CA VAL A 145 6.79 -6.21 -15.61
C VAL A 145 6.78 -4.93 -16.45
N GLY A 146 5.99 -3.93 -16.04
CA GLY A 146 5.88 -2.63 -16.71
C GLY A 146 4.75 -2.53 -17.73
N ASP A 147 3.90 -3.53 -17.79
CA ASP A 147 2.69 -3.55 -18.62
C ASP A 147 1.39 -3.69 -17.78
N GLY A 148 1.54 -3.56 -16.45
CA GLY A 148 0.46 -3.77 -15.48
C GLY A 148 0.32 -5.22 -15.03
N THR A 149 1.22 -6.11 -15.46
CA THR A 149 1.34 -7.48 -14.95
C THR A 149 2.48 -7.61 -13.95
N PHE A 150 2.46 -8.69 -13.17
CA PHE A 150 3.42 -8.89 -12.07
C PHE A 150 3.85 -10.34 -11.94
N GLU A 151 5.12 -10.54 -11.59
CA GLU A 151 5.68 -11.82 -11.21
C GLU A 151 5.74 -11.94 -9.68
N SER A 152 5.33 -13.08 -9.14
CA SER A 152 5.26 -13.28 -7.68
C SER A 152 6.53 -13.86 -7.09
N SER A 153 7.08 -13.24 -6.04
CA SER A 153 8.16 -13.81 -5.25
C SER A 153 7.72 -15.01 -4.38
N ASN A 154 8.67 -15.63 -3.71
CA ASN A 154 8.37 -16.45 -2.54
C ASN A 154 7.99 -15.55 -1.34
N ILE A 155 7.40 -16.16 -0.30
CA ILE A 155 7.12 -15.45 0.95
C ILE A 155 8.45 -15.22 1.69
N ILE A 156 8.69 -13.96 2.04
CA ILE A 156 9.75 -13.53 2.93
C ILE A 156 9.20 -13.60 4.36
N LYS A 157 9.92 -14.17 5.30
CA LYS A 157 9.52 -14.15 6.71
C LYS A 157 9.49 -12.69 7.19
N GLY A 158 8.36 -12.23 7.68
CA GLY A 158 8.16 -10.83 8.08
C GLY A 158 7.38 -10.71 9.38
N GLY A 159 7.90 -11.29 10.46
CA GLY A 159 7.19 -11.34 11.73
C GLY A 159 6.02 -12.33 11.76
N GLY A 160 5.33 -12.40 12.88
CA GLY A 160 4.14 -13.24 13.09
C GLY A 160 2.85 -12.46 12.81
N GLN A 161 2.12 -12.79 11.78
CA GLN A 161 0.85 -12.17 11.39
C GLN A 161 0.94 -10.63 11.20
N PRO A 162 1.66 -10.16 10.18
CA PRO A 162 1.82 -8.74 9.94
C PRO A 162 0.48 -8.07 9.61
N LEU A 163 0.22 -6.89 10.21
CA LEU A 163 -0.96 -6.07 9.95
C LEU A 163 -0.63 -4.82 9.15
N THR A 164 0.61 -4.34 9.24
CA THR A 164 1.08 -3.17 8.48
C THR A 164 2.40 -3.47 7.80
N LEU A 165 2.69 -2.68 6.78
CA LEU A 165 3.92 -2.73 6.00
C LEU A 165 4.27 -1.30 5.59
N ALA A 166 5.54 -0.93 5.63
CA ALA A 166 6.03 0.33 5.12
C ALA A 166 7.41 0.17 4.47
N ASN A 167 7.74 1.05 3.53
CA ASN A 167 9.07 1.16 2.96
C ASN A 167 9.98 1.96 3.89
N ILE A 168 11.24 1.57 3.96
CA ILE A 168 12.30 2.23 4.72
C ILE A 168 13.62 1.91 4.03
N ASP A 169 14.55 2.85 3.99
CA ASP A 169 15.95 2.58 3.66
C ASP A 169 16.73 2.53 4.97
N VAL A 170 16.92 1.32 5.53
CA VAL A 170 17.45 1.13 6.89
C VAL A 170 18.98 1.26 6.97
N ASP A 171 19.66 1.02 5.87
CA ASP A 171 21.14 1.07 5.80
C ASP A 171 21.66 2.21 4.89
N ASN A 172 20.77 3.09 4.41
CA ASN A 172 21.07 4.24 3.53
C ASN A 172 21.79 3.84 2.24
N ASP A 173 21.42 2.69 1.67
CA ASP A 173 22.00 2.20 0.44
C ASP A 173 21.25 2.64 -0.82
N GLY A 174 20.16 3.37 -0.64
CA GLY A 174 19.30 3.88 -1.70
C GLY A 174 18.27 2.88 -2.21
N TYR A 175 18.22 1.65 -1.69
CA TYR A 175 17.18 0.68 -1.99
C TYR A 175 16.14 0.63 -0.88
N ASP A 176 14.89 0.60 -1.25
CA ASP A 176 13.82 0.43 -0.27
C ASP A 176 13.89 -0.96 0.38
N ASP A 177 14.04 -0.97 1.69
CA ASP A 177 13.80 -2.08 2.58
C ASP A 177 12.33 -2.06 3.02
N LEU A 178 11.96 -3.00 3.87
CA LEU A 178 10.61 -3.08 4.41
C LEU A 178 10.62 -3.18 5.94
N VAL A 179 9.64 -2.58 6.56
CA VAL A 179 9.31 -2.81 7.96
C VAL A 179 7.88 -3.32 8.06
N SER A 180 7.68 -4.43 8.77
CA SER A 180 6.36 -5.01 9.03
C SER A 180 6.08 -5.11 10.52
N SER A 181 4.80 -4.97 10.92
CA SER A 181 4.39 -5.29 12.28
C SER A 181 4.29 -6.78 12.49
N SER A 182 4.47 -7.22 13.73
CA SER A 182 4.18 -8.57 14.19
C SER A 182 3.12 -8.51 15.29
N ASN A 183 1.87 -8.66 14.92
CA ASN A 183 0.77 -8.61 15.89
C ASN A 183 0.84 -9.74 16.91
N ALA A 184 1.30 -10.93 16.49
CA ALA A 184 1.43 -12.09 17.38
C ALA A 184 2.61 -12.01 18.35
N LEU A 185 3.64 -11.18 18.04
CA LEU A 185 4.87 -11.07 18.82
C LEU A 185 5.04 -9.67 19.46
N HIS A 186 4.08 -8.76 19.29
CA HIS A 186 4.16 -7.39 19.81
C HIS A 186 5.46 -6.67 19.43
N SER A 187 5.86 -6.82 18.16
CA SER A 187 7.14 -6.35 17.65
C SER A 187 7.04 -5.82 16.23
N MET A 188 8.09 -5.17 15.78
CA MET A 188 8.33 -4.83 14.38
C MET A 188 9.47 -5.68 13.84
N THR A 189 9.39 -6.03 12.57
CA THR A 189 10.39 -6.80 11.84
C THR A 189 10.95 -5.97 10.70
N LEU A 190 12.25 -5.76 10.67
CA LEU A 190 12.94 -5.17 9.53
C LEU A 190 13.31 -6.27 8.52
N ILE A 191 13.12 -5.96 7.25
CA ILE A 191 13.35 -6.87 6.12
C ILE A 191 14.20 -6.13 5.11
N ARG A 192 15.51 -6.43 5.11
CA ARG A 192 16.50 -5.76 4.26
C ARG A 192 16.46 -6.29 2.84
N ASN A 193 16.49 -5.39 1.87
CA ASN A 193 16.66 -5.67 0.45
C ASN A 193 18.12 -6.01 0.14
N ASN A 194 18.39 -7.15 -0.48
CA ASN A 194 19.72 -7.58 -0.85
C ASN A 194 20.15 -7.11 -2.26
N ARG A 195 19.37 -6.22 -2.91
CA ARG A 195 19.64 -5.63 -4.26
C ARG A 195 19.64 -6.64 -5.41
N ASN A 196 19.22 -7.86 -5.19
CA ASN A 196 19.25 -8.96 -6.17
C ASN A 196 17.89 -9.69 -6.26
N LYS A 197 16.79 -8.98 -6.02
CA LYS A 197 15.42 -9.51 -5.91
C LYS A 197 15.21 -10.48 -4.75
N THR A 198 16.11 -10.46 -3.76
CA THR A 198 15.94 -11.20 -2.51
C THR A 198 15.95 -10.28 -1.31
N PHE A 199 15.41 -10.75 -0.19
CA PHE A 199 15.32 -10.01 1.05
C PHE A 199 15.81 -10.87 2.21
N THR A 200 16.40 -10.24 3.22
CA THR A 200 16.83 -10.86 4.46
C THR A 200 16.05 -10.28 5.63
N THR A 201 15.35 -11.14 6.36
CA THR A 201 14.71 -10.75 7.62
C THR A 201 15.77 -10.48 8.67
N LEU A 202 15.75 -9.27 9.22
CA LEU A 202 16.60 -8.88 10.34
C LEU A 202 15.91 -9.24 11.67
N LYS A 203 16.60 -8.94 12.79
CA LYS A 203 16.06 -9.21 14.12
C LYS A 203 14.83 -8.34 14.43
N ASP A 204 13.82 -8.94 15.04
CA ASP A 204 12.65 -8.24 15.56
C ASP A 204 13.04 -7.31 16.72
N PHE A 205 12.32 -6.20 16.87
CA PHE A 205 12.46 -5.27 17.98
C PHE A 205 11.07 -4.93 18.57
N ALA A 206 11.04 -4.66 19.87
CA ALA A 206 9.82 -4.38 20.60
C ALA A 206 9.18 -3.05 20.10
N SER A 207 7.86 -3.03 20.01
CA SER A 207 7.08 -1.87 19.55
C SER A 207 5.92 -1.48 20.43
N GLY A 208 5.75 -2.10 21.59
CA GLY A 208 4.52 -2.04 22.38
C GLY A 208 3.49 -3.08 21.95
N SER A 209 2.35 -3.13 22.65
CA SER A 209 1.34 -4.15 22.46
C SER A 209 0.48 -3.89 21.22
N PHE A 210 0.29 -4.93 20.39
CA PHE A 210 -0.58 -4.89 19.20
C PHE A 210 -0.27 -3.75 18.21
N PRO A 211 0.95 -3.70 17.62
CA PRO A 211 1.30 -2.66 16.66
C PRO A 211 0.37 -2.68 15.45
N LYS A 212 -0.30 -1.56 15.17
CA LYS A 212 -1.37 -1.47 14.18
C LYS A 212 -1.00 -0.67 12.93
N PHE A 213 -0.30 0.45 13.12
CA PHE A 213 0.18 1.28 12.03
C PHE A 213 1.63 1.67 12.26
N VAL A 214 2.38 1.84 11.18
CA VAL A 214 3.73 2.38 11.17
C VAL A 214 3.83 3.50 10.15
N VAL A 215 4.52 4.57 10.54
CA VAL A 215 4.90 5.66 9.65
C VAL A 215 6.41 5.78 9.70
N VAL A 216 7.00 5.99 8.53
CA VAL A 216 8.44 6.15 8.34
C VAL A 216 8.71 7.59 7.93
N ALA A 217 9.53 8.31 8.68
CA ALA A 217 10.02 9.65 8.35
C ALA A 217 11.26 9.96 9.21
N ASP A 218 12.03 10.95 8.81
CA ASP A 218 13.07 11.53 9.66
C ASP A 218 12.39 12.50 10.65
N PHE A 219 12.03 11.98 11.85
CA PHE A 219 11.40 12.79 12.92
C PHE A 219 12.43 13.55 13.77
N THR A 220 13.68 13.12 13.74
CA THR A 220 14.76 13.73 14.53
C THR A 220 15.55 14.78 13.76
N GLY A 221 15.48 14.80 12.44
CA GLY A 221 16.21 15.71 11.55
C GLY A 221 17.67 15.31 11.35
N ASP A 222 18.03 14.04 11.59
CA ASP A 222 19.40 13.55 11.49
C ASP A 222 19.73 12.91 10.11
N GLY A 223 18.79 12.93 9.18
CA GLY A 223 18.91 12.40 7.84
C GLY A 223 18.67 10.88 7.75
N ARG A 224 18.24 10.25 8.83
CA ARG A 224 17.90 8.83 8.87
C ARG A 224 16.40 8.61 9.01
N ALA A 225 15.93 7.48 8.54
CA ALA A 225 14.52 7.11 8.68
C ALA A 225 14.23 6.61 10.10
N ASP A 226 13.28 7.28 10.77
CA ASP A 226 12.71 6.89 12.06
C ASP A 226 11.36 6.20 11.88
N LEU A 227 10.88 5.55 12.92
CA LEU A 227 9.61 4.86 12.95
C LEU A 227 8.68 5.42 14.04
N ALA A 228 7.47 5.80 13.66
CA ALA A 228 6.37 6.02 14.61
C ALA A 228 5.37 4.88 14.49
N VAL A 229 5.10 4.19 15.61
CA VAL A 229 4.23 3.00 15.68
C VAL A 229 3.06 3.28 16.60
N SER A 230 1.84 3.01 16.15
CA SER A 230 0.65 3.10 17.00
C SER A 230 0.32 1.76 17.64
N ASN A 231 0.11 1.78 18.96
CA ASN A 231 -0.22 0.62 19.77
C ASN A 231 -1.54 0.92 20.52
N PRO A 232 -2.69 0.43 20.05
CA PRO A 232 -4.01 0.86 20.57
C PRO A 232 -4.33 0.37 21.97
N THR A 233 -3.52 -0.49 22.58
CA THR A 233 -3.73 -1.06 23.92
C THR A 233 -2.71 -0.63 24.96
N ASP A 234 -1.81 0.26 24.62
CA ASP A 234 -0.81 0.83 25.56
C ASP A 234 -1.24 2.19 26.06
#